data_a8cf197d106d46d4b88b6c008b449a79
#
_entry.id   a8cf197d106d46d4b88b6c008b449a79
#
_cell.length_a   1.000
_cell.length_b   1.000
_cell.length_c   1.000
_cell.angle_alpha   90.00
_cell.angle_beta   90.00
_cell.angle_gamma   90.00
#
_symmetry.space_group_name_H-M   'P 1'
#
loop_
_entity.id
_entity.type
_entity.pdbx_description
1 polymer ?
#
loop_
_entity_poly.entity_id
_entity_poly.type
_entity_poly.pdbx_seq_one_letter_code
_entity_poly.pdbx_strand_id
1 'polypeptide(L)'
;VGIRFDDEHAPMFSVGQVADLLGVQSAFVRRLDTEKVVQPARTTGGQRRYSQLQVQRVARVSEMAANGLNLAGIRRILTLEAEVSHLKRKLKRLQSQDRPRARGA
;
A
#
# COMPACT_ATOMS: atom_id res chain seq x y z
N VAL A 1 25.59 -5.16 -7.45
CA VAL A 1 24.27 -5.29 -6.91
C VAL A 1 23.63 -3.94 -6.77
N GLY A 2 22.87 -3.57 -7.70
CA GLY A 2 22.22 -2.28 -7.69
C GLY A 2 20.82 -2.35 -7.11
N ILE A 3 20.25 -1.17 -6.94
CA ILE A 3 18.86 -1.05 -6.54
C ILE A 3 18.01 -1.54 -7.70
N ARG A 4 17.07 -2.37 -7.40
CA ARG A 4 16.14 -2.87 -8.41
C ARG A 4 15.00 -1.88 -8.51
N PHE A 5 15.00 -1.12 -9.55
CA PHE A 5 13.96 -0.10 -9.74
C PHE A 5 12.58 -0.70 -9.95
N ASP A 6 12.53 -1.98 -10.32
CA ASP A 6 11.26 -2.69 -10.49
C ASP A 6 10.76 -3.33 -9.20
N ASP A 7 11.52 -3.25 -8.11
CA ASP A 7 11.10 -3.79 -6.83
C ASP A 7 10.18 -2.79 -6.15
N GLU A 8 8.89 -3.02 -6.23
CA GLU A 8 7.88 -2.14 -5.66
C GLU A 8 7.81 -2.18 -4.14
N HIS A 9 8.53 -3.12 -3.51
CA HIS A 9 8.60 -3.22 -2.05
C HIS A 9 9.86 -2.59 -1.48
N ALA A 10 10.81 -2.18 -2.31
CA ALA A 10 12.05 -1.60 -1.83
C ALA A 10 11.80 -0.25 -1.15
N PRO A 11 12.34 -0.01 0.06
CA PRO A 11 12.11 1.23 0.81
C PRO A 11 13.02 2.35 0.29
N MET A 12 12.57 3.03 -0.75
CA MET A 12 13.42 3.96 -1.52
C MET A 12 13.14 5.44 -1.25
N PHE A 13 11.92 5.79 -0.85
CA PHE A 13 11.50 7.19 -0.87
C PHE A 13 11.43 7.78 0.53
N SER A 14 12.01 8.97 0.72
CA SER A 14 11.87 9.72 1.95
C SER A 14 10.48 10.39 2.02
N VAL A 15 10.13 10.88 3.21
CA VAL A 15 8.89 11.65 3.38
C VAL A 15 8.85 12.82 2.40
N GLY A 16 9.95 13.56 2.29
CA GLY A 16 9.99 14.72 1.39
C GLY A 16 9.77 14.34 -0.06
N GLN A 17 10.39 13.23 -0.49
CA GLN A 17 10.22 12.75 -1.85
C GLN A 17 8.77 12.33 -2.13
N VAL A 18 8.14 11.64 -1.17
CA VAL A 18 6.74 11.25 -1.31
C VAL A 18 5.86 12.49 -1.40
N ALA A 19 6.08 13.45 -0.52
CA ALA A 19 5.31 14.70 -0.51
C ALA A 19 5.43 15.42 -1.85
N ASP A 20 6.64 15.53 -2.37
CA ASP A 20 6.89 16.20 -3.65
C ASP A 20 6.24 15.46 -4.81
N LEU A 21 6.39 14.14 -4.84
CA LEU A 21 5.81 13.33 -5.91
C LEU A 21 4.30 13.47 -5.98
N LEU A 22 3.65 13.54 -4.84
CA LEU A 22 2.20 13.51 -4.77
C LEU A 22 1.56 14.89 -4.61
N GLY A 23 2.38 15.92 -4.45
CA GLY A 23 1.85 17.28 -4.24
C GLY A 23 1.10 17.44 -2.94
N VAL A 24 1.54 16.74 -1.90
CA VAL A 24 0.94 16.83 -0.56
C VAL A 24 1.97 17.36 0.43
N GLN A 25 1.52 17.73 1.60
CA GLN A 25 2.41 18.24 2.64
C GLN A 25 3.12 17.09 3.34
N SER A 26 4.38 17.30 3.69
CA SER A 26 5.15 16.30 4.44
C SER A 26 4.49 15.94 5.77
N ALA A 27 3.86 16.93 6.42
CA ALA A 27 3.15 16.68 7.68
C ALA A 27 2.01 15.69 7.49
N PHE A 28 1.33 15.73 6.35
CA PHE A 28 0.28 14.78 6.04
C PHE A 28 0.84 13.36 5.92
N VAL A 29 1.96 13.21 5.20
CA VAL A 29 2.60 11.91 5.02
C VAL A 29 3.02 11.32 6.36
N ARG A 30 3.65 12.15 7.22
CA ARG A 30 4.07 11.71 8.56
C ARG A 30 2.86 11.33 9.43
N ARG A 31 1.77 12.07 9.29
CA ARG A 31 0.55 11.79 10.05
C ARG A 31 -0.02 10.42 9.70
N LEU A 32 0.06 10.01 8.44
CA LEU A 32 -0.41 8.69 8.03
C LEU A 32 0.36 7.58 8.73
N ASP A 33 1.65 7.77 8.97
CA ASP A 33 2.44 6.81 9.74
C ASP A 33 2.02 6.81 11.20
N THR A 34 1.94 7.97 11.80
CA THR A 34 1.56 8.12 13.21
C THR A 34 0.21 7.48 13.49
N GLU A 35 -0.74 7.64 12.58
CA GLU A 35 -2.08 7.09 12.74
C GLU A 35 -2.23 5.70 12.13
N LYS A 36 -1.13 5.08 11.76
CA LYS A 36 -1.08 3.70 11.29
C LYS A 36 -1.91 3.45 10.04
N VAL A 37 -1.98 4.43 9.17
CA VAL A 37 -2.68 4.31 7.89
C VAL A 37 -1.72 3.78 6.83
N VAL A 38 -0.54 4.39 6.71
CA VAL A 38 0.54 3.92 5.86
C VAL A 38 1.82 3.99 6.66
N GLN A 39 2.38 2.83 6.97
CA GLN A 39 3.55 2.73 7.83
C GLN A 39 4.78 2.33 7.03
N PRO A 40 5.76 3.24 6.89
CA PRO A 40 6.97 2.95 6.12
C PRO A 40 7.98 2.14 6.93
N ALA A 41 8.98 1.61 6.25
CA ALA A 41 10.15 1.10 6.90
C ALA A 41 10.94 2.26 7.50
N ARG A 42 11.89 1.94 8.38
CA ARG A 42 12.77 2.93 8.99
C ARG A 42 14.22 2.57 8.72
N THR A 43 15.05 3.58 8.46
CA THR A 43 16.49 3.37 8.39
C THR A 43 17.03 3.11 9.80
N THR A 44 18.30 2.72 9.90
CA THR A 44 18.96 2.56 11.19
C THR A 44 18.96 3.85 11.99
N GLY A 45 18.93 5.00 11.31
CA GLY A 45 18.83 6.30 11.98
C GLY A 45 17.41 6.72 12.31
N GLY A 46 16.45 5.85 12.07
CA GLY A 46 15.03 6.13 12.41
C GLY A 46 14.28 6.93 11.38
N GLN A 47 14.83 7.16 10.22
CA GLN A 47 14.17 7.92 9.16
C GLN A 47 13.21 7.04 8.38
N ARG A 48 12.08 7.62 8.01
CA ARG A 48 11.04 6.91 7.23
C ARG A 48 11.51 6.67 5.81
N ARG A 49 11.20 5.47 5.29
CA ARG A 49 11.46 5.12 3.89
C ARG A 49 10.27 4.38 3.34
N TYR A 50 9.73 4.89 2.26
CA TYR A 50 8.51 4.38 1.64
C TYR A 50 8.85 3.58 0.40
N SER A 51 8.16 2.45 0.22
CA SER A 51 8.24 1.69 -1.02
C SER A 51 7.36 2.33 -2.09
N GLN A 52 7.53 1.89 -3.32
CA GLN A 52 6.69 2.33 -4.42
C GLN A 52 5.22 2.02 -4.15
N LEU A 53 4.93 0.83 -3.63
CA LEU A 53 3.56 0.47 -3.27
C LEU A 53 3.00 1.40 -2.18
N GLN A 54 3.82 1.77 -1.23
CA GLN A 54 3.38 2.67 -0.16
C GLN A 54 3.14 4.08 -0.69
N VAL A 55 3.93 4.54 -1.66
CA VAL A 55 3.68 5.82 -2.31
C VAL A 55 2.31 5.80 -2.99
N GLN A 56 2.00 4.71 -3.69
CA GLN A 56 0.68 4.56 -4.33
C GLN A 56 -0.44 4.57 -3.29
N ARG A 57 -0.19 3.95 -2.15
CA ARG A 57 -1.19 3.93 -1.06
C ARG A 57 -1.40 5.33 -0.47
N VAL A 58 -0.33 6.10 -0.30
CA VAL A 58 -0.45 7.50 0.16
C VAL A 58 -1.29 8.31 -0.84
N ALA A 59 -1.07 8.10 -2.14
CA ALA A 59 -1.84 8.79 -3.17
C ALA A 59 -3.33 8.48 -3.04
N ARG A 60 -3.65 7.20 -2.84
CA ARG A 60 -5.05 6.79 -2.68
C ARG A 60 -5.67 7.37 -1.41
N VAL A 61 -4.92 7.39 -0.31
CA VAL A 61 -5.39 7.98 0.94
C VAL A 61 -5.67 9.47 0.75
N SER A 62 -4.78 10.16 0.02
CA SER A 62 -4.95 11.57 -0.28
C SER A 62 -6.25 11.82 -1.05
N GLU A 63 -6.58 10.97 -2.01
CA GLU A 63 -7.85 11.07 -2.75
C GLU A 63 -9.05 10.88 -1.84
N MET A 64 -9.01 9.86 -1.00
CA MET A 64 -10.11 9.58 -0.07
C MET A 64 -10.31 10.73 0.91
N ALA A 65 -9.21 11.29 1.42
CA ALA A 65 -9.27 12.44 2.32
C ALA A 65 -9.86 13.67 1.62
N ALA A 66 -9.50 13.89 0.37
CA ALA A 66 -10.05 14.99 -0.43
C ALA A 66 -11.55 14.80 -0.66
N ASN A 67 -12.03 13.59 -0.65
CA ASN A 67 -13.46 13.28 -0.79
C ASN A 67 -14.20 13.28 0.55
N GLY A 68 -13.56 13.74 1.61
CA GLY A 68 -14.23 13.96 2.89
C GLY A 68 -14.14 12.82 3.89
N LEU A 69 -13.43 11.75 3.57
CA LEU A 69 -13.27 10.65 4.52
C LEU A 69 -12.22 10.99 5.56
N ASN A 70 -12.47 10.66 6.82
CA ASN A 70 -11.46 10.85 7.86
C ASN A 70 -10.48 9.67 7.87
N LEU A 71 -9.35 9.84 8.55
CA LEU A 71 -8.29 8.83 8.51
C LEU A 71 -8.70 7.51 9.17
N ALA A 72 -9.54 7.55 10.19
CA ALA A 72 -10.03 6.32 10.81
C ALA A 72 -10.85 5.50 9.81
N GLY A 73 -11.73 6.17 9.07
CA GLY A 73 -12.52 5.51 8.02
C GLY A 73 -11.66 5.00 6.88
N ILE A 74 -10.68 5.80 6.47
CA ILE A 74 -9.74 5.40 5.41
C ILE A 74 -8.98 4.15 5.82
N ARG A 75 -8.46 4.13 7.06
CA ARG A 75 -7.76 2.95 7.56
C ARG A 75 -8.64 1.71 7.52
N ARG A 76 -9.90 1.86 7.91
CA ARG A 76 -10.86 0.75 7.88
C ARG A 76 -11.10 0.28 6.45
N ILE A 77 -11.24 1.20 5.51
CA ILE A 77 -11.42 0.86 4.10
C ILE A 77 -10.22 0.08 3.58
N LEU A 78 -9.01 0.54 3.86
CA LEU A 78 -7.79 -0.13 3.40
C LEU A 78 -7.69 -1.55 3.96
N THR A 79 -8.05 -1.72 5.24
CA THR A 79 -8.07 -3.05 5.86
C THR A 79 -9.07 -3.97 5.16
N LEU A 80 -10.28 -3.46 4.91
CA LEU A 80 -11.31 -4.25 4.23
C LEU A 80 -10.92 -4.58 2.80
N GLU A 81 -10.29 -3.66 2.10
CA GLU A 81 -9.82 -3.92 0.74
C GLU A 81 -8.75 -5.01 0.72
N ALA A 82 -7.86 -5.01 1.71
CA ALA A 82 -6.86 -6.05 1.83
C ALA A 82 -7.51 -7.40 2.09
N GLU A 83 -8.53 -7.45 2.94
CA GLU A 83 -9.30 -8.67 3.18
C GLU A 83 -9.99 -9.16 1.93
N VAL A 84 -10.65 -8.24 1.20
CA VAL A 84 -11.32 -8.59 -0.05
C VAL A 84 -10.32 -9.18 -1.05
N SER A 85 -9.17 -8.54 -1.21
CA SER A 85 -8.13 -9.04 -2.12
C SER A 85 -7.64 -10.43 -1.71
N HIS A 86 -7.45 -10.63 -0.41
CA HIS A 86 -7.02 -11.92 0.12
C HIS A 86 -8.08 -13.00 -0.17
N LEU A 87 -9.33 -12.70 0.11
CA LEU A 87 -10.43 -13.66 -0.11
C LEU A 87 -10.62 -13.97 -1.59
N LYS A 88 -10.47 -12.97 -2.45
CA LYS A 88 -10.55 -13.20 -3.90
C LYS A 88 -9.44 -14.13 -4.39
N ARG A 89 -8.21 -13.94 -3.88
CA ARG A 89 -7.10 -14.83 -4.25
C ARG A 89 -7.35 -16.24 -3.74
N LYS A 90 -7.85 -16.37 -2.52
CA LYS A 90 -8.16 -17.66 -1.94
C LYS A 90 -9.25 -18.37 -2.74
N LEU A 91 -10.30 -17.64 -3.09
CA LEU A 91 -11.39 -18.18 -3.90
C LEU A 91 -10.88 -18.65 -5.25
N LYS A 92 -10.04 -17.84 -5.88
CA LYS A 92 -9.48 -18.20 -7.17
C LYS A 92 -8.66 -19.51 -7.09
N ARG A 93 -7.86 -19.65 -6.02
CA ARG A 93 -7.10 -20.88 -5.82
C ARG A 93 -8.01 -22.09 -5.63
N LEU A 94 -9.06 -21.93 -4.83
CA LEU A 94 -10.01 -23.01 -4.59
C LEU A 94 -10.76 -23.40 -5.86
N GLN A 95 -11.16 -22.41 -6.63
CA GLN A 95 -11.82 -22.65 -7.92
C GLN A 95 -10.89 -23.37 -8.89
N SER A 96 -9.61 -23.00 -8.89
CA SER A 96 -8.63 -23.66 -9.72
C SER A 96 -8.42 -25.12 -9.32
N GLN A 97 -8.42 -25.39 -8.02
CA GLN A 97 -8.28 -26.75 -7.51
C GLN A 97 -9.50 -27.59 -7.79
N ASP A 98 -10.68 -27.01 -7.76
CA ASP A 98 -11.93 -27.69 -8.01
C ASP A 98 -12.23 -27.87 -9.45
N ARG A 99 -11.50 -27.18 -10.30
CA ARG A 99 -11.74 -27.26 -11.71
C ARG A 99 -11.57 -28.68 -12.18
N PRO A 100 -12.55 -29.24 -12.88
CA PRO A 100 -12.40 -30.58 -13.42
C PRO A 100 -11.19 -30.60 -14.32
N ARG A 101 -10.34 -31.59 -14.11
CA ARG A 101 -9.21 -31.73 -14.97
C ARG A 101 -9.69 -32.02 -16.35
N ALA A 102 -9.03 -31.39 -17.29
CA ALA A 102 -9.28 -31.76 -18.66
C ALA A 102 -9.11 -33.22 -18.74
N ARG A 103 -10.15 -33.94 -19.05
CA ARG A 103 -10.03 -35.31 -19.15
C ARG A 103 -9.47 -35.57 -20.42
N GLY A 104 -8.36 -35.78 -20.49
CA GLY A 104 -7.87 -36.17 -21.69
C GLY A 104 -8.67 -37.27 -22.23
N ALA A 105 -9.63 -37.45 -21.74
CA ALA A 105 -10.49 -38.47 -22.14
C ALA A 105 -10.56 -38.80 -23.34
#